data_48d4dec4089e97edb1f1a304ea1422fc
#
_entry.id   48d4dec4089e97edb1f1a304ea1422fc
#
_cell.length_a   1.000
_cell.length_b   1.000
_cell.length_c   1.000
_cell.angle_alpha   90.00
_cell.angle_beta   90.00
_cell.angle_gamma   90.00
#
_symmetry.space_group_name_H-M   'P 1'
#
loop_
_entity.id
_entity.type
_entity.pdbx_description
1 polymer ?
#
loop_
_entity_poly.entity_id
_entity_poly.type
_entity_poly.pdbx_seq_one_letter_code
_entity_poly.pdbx_strand_id
1 'polypeptide(L)'
;FKVGSSAPLFVKPYTTEQFRSAIGGATAAELPFFVLGGGSNVVFPDSPLEAVVISTQNLSQITVIDKDDVDDNTLSEDTVLVNCQCGTPMQTFVNFCTNHNLSGAQEFAGLPGTIGGAVYMNARCFDKSISDILYQTEQIEIISKINTKVTTTNFNPSQWDYKKSPFQPNQESNNSQEPTIPKYNFSEHKIFVSSATFKLTRKSPEEKSQIQEECKKYINERKNKGHFNFPSAGSVFKNNRNFGAPSGKIIQDADLL
;
A
#
# COMPACT_ATOMS: atom_id res chain seq x y z
N PHE A 1 8.23 13.41 0.23
CA PHE A 1 8.88 14.46 -0.59
C PHE A 1 9.32 15.68 0.23
N LYS A 2 8.95 15.77 1.50
CA LYS A 2 9.20 16.94 2.39
C LYS A 2 8.64 18.24 1.79
N VAL A 3 7.51 18.15 1.13
CA VAL A 3 6.72 19.27 0.60
C VAL A 3 5.31 19.19 1.17
N GLY A 4 4.60 20.31 1.17
CA GLY A 4 3.25 20.45 1.70
C GLY A 4 3.19 21.47 2.83
N SER A 5 2.02 21.61 3.41
CA SER A 5 1.71 22.58 4.43
C SER A 5 1.20 21.92 5.72
N SER A 6 0.60 22.71 6.60
CA SER A 6 0.01 22.24 7.86
C SER A 6 -1.36 21.61 7.66
N ALA A 7 -1.74 20.71 8.56
CA ALA A 7 -3.10 20.23 8.71
C ALA A 7 -3.66 20.70 10.06
N PRO A 8 -4.93 21.13 10.14
CA PRO A 8 -5.52 21.64 11.39
C PRO A 8 -5.65 20.54 12.46
N LEU A 9 -5.89 19.31 12.03
CA LEU A 9 -5.97 18.16 12.92
C LEU A 9 -5.13 17.01 12.35
N PHE A 10 -4.25 16.48 13.20
CA PHE A 10 -3.39 15.35 12.87
C PHE A 10 -3.54 14.25 13.93
N VAL A 11 -4.14 13.12 13.55
CA VAL A 11 -4.48 12.01 14.44
C VAL A 11 -3.56 10.83 14.16
N LYS A 12 -3.01 10.22 15.21
CA LYS A 12 -2.15 9.01 15.14
C LYS A 12 -2.74 7.89 15.98
N PRO A 13 -3.65 7.07 15.45
CA PRO A 13 -4.20 5.93 16.16
C PRO A 13 -3.11 4.87 16.45
N TYR A 14 -3.21 4.23 17.61
CA TYR A 14 -2.33 3.13 18.04
C TYR A 14 -2.99 1.76 17.87
N THR A 15 -4.32 1.72 17.75
CA THR A 15 -5.08 0.48 17.58
C THR A 15 -6.05 0.60 16.42
N THR A 16 -6.48 -0.53 15.85
CA THR A 16 -7.51 -0.58 14.80
C THR A 16 -8.79 0.09 15.26
N GLU A 17 -9.16 -0.08 16.56
CA GLU A 17 -10.35 0.55 17.13
C GLU A 17 -10.22 2.08 17.18
N GLN A 18 -9.06 2.61 17.57
CA GLN A 18 -8.81 4.05 17.51
C GLN A 18 -8.81 4.56 16.07
N PHE A 19 -8.31 3.79 15.12
CA PHE A 19 -8.35 4.13 13.69
C PHE A 19 -9.79 4.18 13.19
N ARG A 20 -10.60 3.17 13.52
CA ARG A 20 -12.04 3.14 13.23
C ARG A 20 -12.76 4.34 13.84
N SER A 21 -12.46 4.65 15.11
CA SER A 21 -13.06 5.78 15.83
C SER A 21 -12.68 7.13 15.20
N ALA A 22 -11.43 7.30 14.74
CA ALA A 22 -10.99 8.52 14.06
C ALA A 22 -11.73 8.72 12.73
N ILE A 23 -11.88 7.66 11.93
CA ILE A 23 -12.66 7.68 10.68
C ILE A 23 -14.12 7.99 10.98
N GLY A 24 -14.74 7.28 11.94
CA GLY A 24 -16.14 7.46 12.32
C GLY A 24 -16.40 8.86 12.87
N GLY A 25 -15.52 9.39 13.70
CA GLY A 25 -15.63 10.73 14.26
C GLY A 25 -15.56 11.83 13.19
N ALA A 26 -14.60 11.74 12.27
CA ALA A 26 -14.51 12.68 11.15
C ALA A 26 -15.73 12.61 10.24
N THR A 27 -16.23 11.37 9.97
CA THR A 27 -17.43 11.14 9.16
C THR A 27 -18.69 11.72 9.83
N ALA A 28 -18.87 11.48 11.13
CA ALA A 28 -20.02 11.97 11.90
C ALA A 28 -20.04 13.51 12.00
N ALA A 29 -18.87 14.11 12.10
CA ALA A 29 -18.68 15.57 12.12
C ALA A 29 -18.72 16.21 10.72
N GLU A 30 -18.90 15.43 9.66
CA GLU A 30 -18.85 15.86 8.26
C GLU A 30 -17.55 16.60 7.90
N LEU A 31 -16.45 16.28 8.57
CA LEU A 31 -15.14 16.84 8.30
C LEU A 31 -14.45 16.06 7.17
N PRO A 32 -13.89 16.73 6.16
CA PRO A 32 -12.99 16.11 5.22
C PRO A 32 -11.83 15.44 5.96
N PHE A 33 -11.43 14.25 5.57
CA PHE A 33 -10.28 13.59 6.17
C PHE A 33 -9.46 12.81 5.13
N PHE A 34 -8.19 12.61 5.43
CA PHE A 34 -7.25 11.89 4.60
C PHE A 34 -6.50 10.85 5.44
N VAL A 35 -6.49 9.59 4.99
CA VAL A 35 -5.71 8.53 5.61
C VAL A 35 -4.32 8.52 5.01
N LEU A 36 -3.30 8.76 5.84
CA LEU A 36 -1.92 8.87 5.44
C LEU A 36 -1.11 7.68 5.91
N GLY A 37 -0.54 6.93 4.96
CA GLY A 37 0.51 5.94 5.21
C GLY A 37 1.90 6.57 5.33
N GLY A 38 2.86 6.04 4.59
CA GLY A 38 4.25 6.56 4.57
C GLY A 38 4.46 7.86 3.79
N GLY A 39 3.45 8.39 3.11
CA GLY A 39 3.55 9.62 2.32
C GLY A 39 4.45 9.51 1.08
N SER A 40 4.79 8.30 0.64
CA SER A 40 5.73 8.07 -0.47
C SER A 40 5.10 8.26 -1.87
N ASN A 41 3.78 8.35 -1.96
CA ASN A 41 3.04 8.49 -3.22
C ASN A 41 1.99 9.61 -3.14
N VAL A 42 2.21 10.60 -2.30
CA VAL A 42 1.31 11.73 -2.07
C VAL A 42 2.09 13.03 -2.12
N VAL A 43 1.56 14.01 -2.84
CA VAL A 43 2.04 15.40 -2.82
C VAL A 43 0.92 16.24 -2.25
N PHE A 44 1.19 16.89 -1.12
CA PHE A 44 0.24 17.81 -0.48
C PHE A 44 0.38 19.21 -1.07
N PRO A 45 -0.70 20.01 -1.07
CA PRO A 45 -0.64 21.41 -1.52
C PRO A 45 0.23 22.26 -0.57
N ASP A 46 0.71 23.40 -1.08
CA ASP A 46 1.46 24.38 -0.28
C ASP A 46 0.54 25.18 0.68
N SER A 47 -0.76 25.27 0.35
CA SER A 47 -1.76 25.85 1.26
C SER A 47 -2.12 24.88 2.39
N PRO A 48 -2.56 25.36 3.56
CA PRO A 48 -3.05 24.50 4.64
C PRO A 48 -4.12 23.53 4.14
N LEU A 49 -4.00 22.27 4.57
CA LEU A 49 -4.96 21.24 4.21
C LEU A 49 -6.21 21.35 5.09
N GLU A 50 -7.33 21.72 4.52
CA GLU A 50 -8.62 21.82 5.23
C GLU A 50 -9.25 20.45 5.48
N ALA A 51 -8.51 19.55 6.12
CA ALA A 51 -8.91 18.17 6.40
C ALA A 51 -8.25 17.62 7.66
N VAL A 52 -8.87 16.62 8.27
CA VAL A 52 -8.25 15.80 9.31
C VAL A 52 -7.27 14.82 8.63
N VAL A 53 -6.01 14.82 9.04
CA VAL A 53 -5.05 13.80 8.60
C VAL A 53 -4.97 12.69 9.64
N ILE A 54 -5.31 11.47 9.23
CA ILE A 54 -5.23 10.28 10.07
C ILE A 54 -4.02 9.47 9.62
N SER A 55 -2.94 9.53 10.40
CA SER A 55 -1.69 8.84 10.08
C SER A 55 -1.69 7.42 10.67
N THR A 56 -1.44 6.44 9.82
CA THR A 56 -1.41 5.02 10.22
C THR A 56 -0.07 4.57 10.80
N GLN A 57 0.92 5.46 10.96
CA GLN A 57 2.30 5.10 11.32
C GLN A 57 2.45 4.25 12.59
N ASN A 58 1.55 4.39 13.57
CA ASN A 58 1.60 3.59 14.80
C ASN A 58 0.91 2.22 14.67
N LEU A 59 0.20 1.98 13.59
CA LEU A 59 -0.43 0.68 13.29
C LEU A 59 0.59 -0.18 12.53
N SER A 60 1.58 -0.71 13.23
CA SER A 60 2.75 -1.37 12.61
C SER A 60 3.04 -2.77 13.14
N GLN A 61 2.06 -3.42 13.78
CA GLN A 61 2.21 -4.78 14.27
C GLN A 61 2.27 -5.78 13.12
N ILE A 62 3.13 -6.79 13.27
CA ILE A 62 3.23 -7.97 12.40
C ILE A 62 2.97 -9.21 13.24
N THR A 63 2.08 -10.08 12.80
CA THR A 63 1.75 -11.35 13.46
C THR A 63 1.73 -12.48 12.45
N VAL A 64 2.21 -13.65 12.87
CA VAL A 64 2.00 -14.90 12.13
C VAL A 64 0.65 -15.45 12.54
N ILE A 65 -0.17 -15.82 11.57
CA ILE A 65 -1.42 -16.52 11.78
C ILE A 65 -1.12 -18.02 11.65
N ASP A 66 -1.51 -18.80 12.65
CA ASP A 66 -1.40 -20.25 12.55
C ASP A 66 -2.39 -20.74 11.48
N LYS A 67 -1.89 -21.58 10.57
CA LYS A 67 -2.74 -22.15 9.51
C LYS A 67 -3.88 -23.01 10.08
N ASP A 68 -3.68 -23.58 11.28
CA ASP A 68 -4.71 -24.40 11.96
C ASP A 68 -5.88 -23.54 12.45
N ASP A 69 -5.69 -22.20 12.56
CA ASP A 69 -6.76 -21.25 12.87
C ASP A 69 -7.53 -20.78 11.62
N VAL A 70 -7.16 -21.28 10.43
CA VAL A 70 -7.76 -20.87 9.15
C VAL A 70 -8.38 -22.07 8.45
N ASP A 71 -9.68 -22.04 8.22
CA ASP A 71 -10.40 -23.07 7.47
C ASP A 71 -10.18 -22.90 5.95
N ASP A 72 -8.97 -23.19 5.50
CA ASP A 72 -8.58 -23.16 4.08
C ASP A 72 -7.69 -24.33 3.72
N ASN A 73 -8.31 -25.41 3.25
CA ASN A 73 -7.65 -26.64 2.84
C ASN A 73 -6.81 -26.50 1.56
N THR A 74 -6.77 -25.32 0.93
CA THR A 74 -5.93 -25.06 -0.26
C THR A 74 -4.52 -24.59 0.10
N LEU A 75 -4.25 -24.31 1.37
CA LEU A 75 -2.94 -23.91 1.85
C LEU A 75 -1.99 -25.12 1.93
N SER A 76 -0.83 -25.01 1.29
CA SER A 76 0.22 -26.05 1.39
C SER A 76 0.84 -26.07 2.79
N GLU A 77 1.54 -27.16 3.12
CA GLU A 77 2.23 -27.30 4.41
C GLU A 77 3.29 -26.21 4.65
N ASP A 78 3.94 -25.77 3.58
CA ASP A 78 4.96 -24.71 3.63
C ASP A 78 4.36 -23.29 3.65
N THR A 79 3.04 -23.16 3.57
CA THR A 79 2.39 -21.84 3.60
C THR A 79 2.43 -21.27 5.01
N VAL A 80 2.82 -19.98 5.08
CA VAL A 80 2.75 -19.18 6.30
C VAL A 80 1.94 -17.92 6.00
N LEU A 81 0.93 -17.67 6.81
CA LEU A 81 0.14 -16.46 6.75
C LEU A 81 0.71 -15.42 7.70
N VAL A 82 1.02 -14.24 7.17
CA VAL A 82 1.57 -13.12 7.93
C VAL A 82 0.64 -11.94 7.83
N ASN A 83 0.03 -11.54 8.94
CA ASN A 83 -0.78 -10.33 9.02
C ASN A 83 0.08 -9.13 9.39
N CYS A 84 -0.11 -8.04 8.67
CA CYS A 84 0.56 -6.76 8.90
C CYS A 84 -0.47 -5.65 9.00
N GLN A 85 -0.41 -4.86 10.06
CA GLN A 85 -1.21 -3.63 10.16
C GLN A 85 -0.82 -2.63 9.06
N CYS A 86 -1.76 -1.79 8.65
CA CYS A 86 -1.65 -0.93 7.47
C CYS A 86 -0.50 0.09 7.52
N GLY A 87 -0.07 0.50 8.70
CA GLY A 87 1.05 1.43 8.90
C GLY A 87 2.42 0.75 8.94
N THR A 88 2.50 -0.58 8.91
CA THR A 88 3.78 -1.31 8.86
C THR A 88 4.61 -0.84 7.67
N PRO A 89 5.86 -0.35 7.89
CA PRO A 89 6.75 -0.01 6.78
C PRO A 89 7.06 -1.24 5.93
N MET A 90 7.07 -1.09 4.61
CA MET A 90 7.36 -2.19 3.69
C MET A 90 8.71 -2.86 3.99
N GLN A 91 9.74 -2.08 4.30
CA GLN A 91 11.05 -2.64 4.66
C GLN A 91 11.02 -3.47 5.95
N THR A 92 10.19 -3.07 6.93
CA THR A 92 10.00 -3.84 8.17
C THR A 92 9.34 -5.20 7.88
N PHE A 93 8.34 -5.23 7.00
CA PHE A 93 7.72 -6.46 6.53
C PHE A 93 8.72 -7.39 5.82
N VAL A 94 9.51 -6.86 4.86
CA VAL A 94 10.54 -7.64 4.16
C VAL A 94 11.60 -8.19 5.13
N ASN A 95 12.05 -7.37 6.08
CA ASN A 95 13.01 -7.80 7.09
C ASN A 95 12.42 -8.90 8.00
N PHE A 96 11.15 -8.77 8.38
CA PHE A 96 10.45 -9.80 9.14
C PHE A 96 10.43 -11.11 8.37
N CYS A 97 10.01 -11.10 7.11
CA CYS A 97 9.99 -12.30 6.25
C CYS A 97 11.37 -12.95 6.16
N THR A 98 12.40 -12.17 5.87
CA THR A 98 13.78 -12.66 5.77
C THR A 98 14.28 -13.30 7.08
N ASN A 99 13.98 -12.66 8.22
CA ASN A 99 14.41 -13.16 9.52
C ASN A 99 13.71 -14.47 9.91
N HIS A 100 12.50 -14.71 9.41
CA HIS A 100 11.70 -15.92 9.69
C HIS A 100 11.77 -16.95 8.56
N ASN A 101 12.71 -16.84 7.62
CA ASN A 101 12.89 -17.73 6.47
C ASN A 101 11.61 -17.84 5.61
N LEU A 102 10.93 -16.72 5.39
CA LEU A 102 9.73 -16.63 4.57
C LEU A 102 10.06 -15.99 3.22
N SER A 103 9.78 -16.73 2.15
CA SER A 103 9.96 -16.30 0.78
C SER A 103 8.64 -15.76 0.21
N GLY A 104 8.74 -14.81 -0.71
CA GLY A 104 7.61 -14.21 -1.44
C GLY A 104 7.57 -12.68 -1.37
N ALA A 105 8.40 -12.04 -0.53
CA ALA A 105 8.41 -10.59 -0.35
C ALA A 105 9.71 -9.90 -0.82
N GLN A 106 10.66 -10.64 -1.40
CA GLN A 106 12.02 -10.15 -1.69
C GLN A 106 12.03 -8.99 -2.69
N GLU A 107 11.14 -9.01 -3.69
CA GLU A 107 11.01 -7.98 -4.72
C GLU A 107 10.63 -6.61 -4.16
N PHE A 108 10.00 -6.59 -2.98
CA PHE A 108 9.61 -5.35 -2.30
C PHE A 108 10.73 -4.74 -1.47
N ALA A 109 11.93 -5.36 -1.44
CA ALA A 109 13.08 -4.80 -0.73
C ALA A 109 13.44 -3.41 -1.26
N GLY A 110 13.53 -2.44 -0.35
CA GLY A 110 13.77 -1.03 -0.68
C GLY A 110 12.57 -0.28 -1.27
N LEU A 111 11.38 -0.87 -1.33
CA LEU A 111 10.17 -0.14 -1.69
C LEU A 111 9.77 0.78 -0.53
N PRO A 112 9.64 2.11 -0.76
CA PRO A 112 9.20 3.03 0.27
C PRO A 112 7.69 2.92 0.53
N GLY A 113 7.25 3.34 1.70
CA GLY A 113 5.83 3.38 2.08
C GLY A 113 5.44 2.30 3.06
N THR A 114 4.14 2.11 3.24
CA THR A 114 3.55 1.20 4.21
C THR A 114 2.68 0.15 3.54
N ILE A 115 2.38 -0.92 4.26
CA ILE A 115 1.52 -2.02 3.80
C ILE A 115 0.17 -1.50 3.29
N GLY A 116 -0.54 -0.66 4.05
CA GLY A 116 -1.82 -0.11 3.61
C GLY A 116 -1.73 0.69 2.31
N GLY A 117 -0.68 1.50 2.17
CA GLY A 117 -0.42 2.24 0.93
C GLY A 117 -0.06 1.33 -0.25
N ALA A 118 0.69 0.26 -0.01
CA ALA A 118 1.04 -0.74 -1.02
C ALA A 118 -0.20 -1.53 -1.50
N VAL A 119 -1.06 -1.93 -0.57
CA VAL A 119 -2.34 -2.59 -0.88
C VAL A 119 -3.26 -1.65 -1.66
N TYR A 120 -3.44 -0.41 -1.18
CA TYR A 120 -4.25 0.61 -1.86
C TYR A 120 -3.84 0.84 -3.30
N MET A 121 -2.53 0.91 -3.56
CA MET A 121 -1.98 1.17 -4.91
C MET A 121 -1.78 -0.09 -5.75
N ASN A 122 -2.05 -1.28 -5.23
CA ASN A 122 -1.54 -2.54 -5.78
C ASN A 122 -0.08 -2.37 -6.23
N ALA A 123 0.76 -2.00 -5.26
CA ALA A 123 2.15 -1.61 -5.53
C ALA A 123 2.88 -2.73 -6.27
N ARG A 124 3.54 -2.38 -7.37
CA ARG A 124 4.33 -3.30 -8.19
C ARG A 124 5.81 -2.95 -8.11
N CYS A 125 6.60 -3.97 -7.87
CA CYS A 125 8.06 -3.89 -7.83
C CYS A 125 8.62 -4.99 -8.71
N PHE A 126 9.49 -4.60 -9.65
CA PHE A 126 9.98 -5.53 -10.65
C PHE A 126 8.79 -6.22 -11.34
N ASP A 127 8.71 -7.53 -11.30
CA ASP A 127 7.61 -8.27 -11.93
C ASP A 127 6.51 -8.72 -10.96
N LYS A 128 6.59 -8.30 -9.67
CA LYS A 128 5.65 -8.71 -8.63
C LYS A 128 4.80 -7.57 -8.12
N SER A 129 3.50 -7.79 -8.00
CA SER A 129 2.53 -6.90 -7.36
C SER A 129 2.23 -7.36 -5.93
N ILE A 130 1.80 -6.46 -5.06
CA ILE A 130 1.41 -6.83 -3.71
C ILE A 130 0.26 -7.83 -3.69
N SER A 131 -0.64 -7.76 -4.69
CA SER A 131 -1.74 -8.70 -4.90
C SER A 131 -1.29 -10.14 -5.15
N ASP A 132 -0.06 -10.36 -5.65
CA ASP A 132 0.44 -11.72 -5.95
C ASP A 132 0.74 -12.53 -4.69
N ILE A 133 0.85 -11.86 -3.54
CA ILE A 133 1.05 -12.50 -2.23
C ILE A 133 -0.08 -12.20 -1.24
N LEU A 134 -1.09 -11.43 -1.65
CA LEU A 134 -2.20 -11.06 -0.77
C LEU A 134 -3.14 -12.25 -0.57
N TYR A 135 -3.48 -12.54 0.68
CA TYR A 135 -4.44 -13.57 1.05
C TYR A 135 -5.79 -12.97 1.42
N GLN A 136 -5.79 -11.95 2.31
CA GLN A 136 -7.00 -11.24 2.74
C GLN A 136 -6.65 -9.84 3.26
N THR A 137 -7.66 -8.99 3.41
CA THR A 137 -7.56 -7.68 4.06
C THR A 137 -8.59 -7.55 5.17
N GLU A 138 -8.20 -6.92 6.27
CA GLU A 138 -9.13 -6.33 7.21
C GLU A 138 -9.32 -4.86 6.85
N GLN A 139 -10.55 -4.40 6.86
CA GLN A 139 -10.90 -3.07 6.40
C GLN A 139 -11.96 -2.41 7.27
N ILE A 140 -11.92 -1.09 7.33
CA ILE A 140 -12.93 -0.26 7.96
C ILE A 140 -13.83 0.28 6.86
N GLU A 141 -15.13 0.00 6.94
CA GLU A 141 -16.13 0.48 6.00
C GLU A 141 -17.00 1.55 6.65
N ILE A 142 -17.25 2.64 5.94
CA ILE A 142 -18.25 3.64 6.32
C ILE A 142 -19.59 3.18 5.78
N ILE A 143 -20.48 2.75 6.68
CA ILE A 143 -21.83 2.29 6.33
C ILE A 143 -22.81 3.47 6.30
N SER A 144 -22.65 4.42 7.23
CA SER A 144 -23.44 5.64 7.30
C SER A 144 -22.65 6.74 8.03
N LYS A 145 -23.22 7.95 8.13
CA LYS A 145 -22.60 9.07 8.87
C LYS A 145 -22.21 8.72 10.32
N ILE A 146 -22.91 7.80 10.95
CA ILE A 146 -22.72 7.45 12.38
C ILE A 146 -22.30 5.99 12.59
N ASN A 147 -22.08 5.24 11.51
CA ASN A 147 -21.79 3.81 11.62
C ASN A 147 -20.63 3.41 10.72
N THR A 148 -19.62 2.81 11.34
CA THR A 148 -18.46 2.18 10.66
C THR A 148 -18.38 0.71 11.08
N LYS A 149 -17.99 -0.16 10.18
CA LYS A 149 -17.84 -1.60 10.40
C LYS A 149 -16.43 -2.05 10.07
N VAL A 150 -15.89 -2.98 10.86
CA VAL A 150 -14.69 -3.72 10.50
C VAL A 150 -15.09 -5.00 9.81
N THR A 151 -14.53 -5.27 8.65
CA THR A 151 -14.80 -6.47 7.85
C THR A 151 -13.51 -7.09 7.36
N THR A 152 -13.50 -8.40 7.21
CA THR A 152 -12.42 -9.15 6.56
C THR A 152 -12.89 -9.62 5.19
N THR A 153 -12.06 -9.39 4.18
CA THR A 153 -12.38 -9.77 2.79
C THR A 153 -11.21 -10.57 2.21
N ASN A 154 -11.52 -11.76 1.70
CA ASN A 154 -10.55 -12.60 1.01
C ASN A 154 -10.15 -11.96 -0.32
N PHE A 155 -8.91 -12.23 -0.74
CA PHE A 155 -8.41 -11.76 -2.02
C PHE A 155 -9.25 -12.31 -3.18
N ASN A 156 -9.69 -11.40 -4.05
CA ASN A 156 -10.41 -11.74 -5.29
C ASN A 156 -9.68 -11.11 -6.48
N PRO A 157 -8.98 -11.90 -7.31
CA PRO A 157 -8.14 -11.39 -8.39
C PRO A 157 -8.89 -10.53 -9.42
N SER A 158 -10.20 -10.74 -9.60
CA SER A 158 -11.00 -9.97 -10.57
C SER A 158 -11.12 -8.47 -10.22
N GLN A 159 -10.83 -8.08 -8.98
CA GLN A 159 -10.90 -6.70 -8.50
C GLN A 159 -9.56 -5.96 -8.59
N TRP A 160 -8.49 -6.65 -9.02
CA TRP A 160 -7.14 -6.14 -9.00
C TRP A 160 -6.53 -6.09 -10.40
N ASP A 161 -5.79 -5.03 -10.69
CA ASP A 161 -5.05 -4.87 -11.94
C ASP A 161 -3.83 -3.96 -11.70
N TYR A 162 -3.09 -3.64 -12.74
CA TYR A 162 -1.93 -2.75 -12.68
C TYR A 162 -2.31 -1.39 -12.06
N LYS A 163 -1.73 -1.08 -10.89
CA LYS A 163 -2.02 0.11 -10.07
C LYS A 163 -3.51 0.28 -9.74
N LYS A 164 -4.26 -0.82 -9.66
CA LYS A 164 -5.68 -0.85 -9.33
C LYS A 164 -5.95 -1.81 -8.18
N SER A 165 -6.75 -1.36 -7.22
CA SER A 165 -7.29 -2.15 -6.10
C SER A 165 -8.75 -1.77 -5.84
N PRO A 166 -9.52 -2.59 -5.11
CA PRO A 166 -10.91 -2.27 -4.77
C PRO A 166 -11.05 -1.10 -3.80
N PHE A 167 -9.94 -0.63 -3.22
CA PHE A 167 -9.92 0.48 -2.27
C PHE A 167 -9.84 1.86 -2.93
N GLN A 168 -9.57 1.91 -4.24
CA GLN A 168 -9.53 3.16 -5.01
C GLN A 168 -10.94 3.53 -5.48
N PRO A 169 -11.28 4.84 -5.54
CA PRO A 169 -12.55 5.27 -6.12
C PRO A 169 -12.63 4.86 -7.59
N ASN A 170 -13.84 4.56 -8.06
CA ASN A 170 -14.07 4.22 -9.46
C ASN A 170 -13.68 5.41 -10.35
N GLN A 171 -12.69 5.21 -11.21
CA GLN A 171 -12.18 6.23 -12.13
C GLN A 171 -13.10 6.46 -13.38
N GLU A 172 -14.24 5.80 -13.46
CA GLU A 172 -15.10 5.85 -14.65
C GLU A 172 -15.89 7.16 -14.83
N SER A 173 -15.85 8.10 -13.89
CA SER A 173 -16.67 9.31 -13.92
C SER A 173 -15.99 10.58 -14.47
N ASN A 174 -14.74 10.53 -14.91
CA ASN A 174 -14.03 11.73 -15.41
C ASN A 174 -13.75 11.68 -16.92
N ASN A 175 -14.81 11.62 -17.73
CA ASN A 175 -14.75 11.91 -19.17
C ASN A 175 -14.83 13.41 -19.49
N SER A 176 -14.48 14.31 -18.59
CA SER A 176 -14.35 15.73 -18.89
C SER A 176 -13.00 16.01 -19.55
N GLN A 177 -13.04 16.54 -20.78
CA GLN A 177 -11.89 16.88 -21.64
C GLN A 177 -11.03 18.05 -21.11
N GLU A 178 -11.27 18.56 -19.93
CA GLU A 178 -10.43 19.59 -19.32
C GLU A 178 -9.43 18.97 -18.33
N PRO A 179 -8.16 19.38 -18.34
CA PRO A 179 -7.18 18.97 -17.35
C PRO A 179 -7.46 19.72 -16.04
N THR A 180 -8.58 19.45 -15.42
CA THR A 180 -8.84 19.90 -14.07
C THR A 180 -7.96 19.09 -13.13
N ILE A 181 -7.14 19.78 -12.32
CA ILE A 181 -6.48 19.18 -11.16
C ILE A 181 -7.57 18.41 -10.41
N PRO A 182 -7.48 17.08 -10.29
CA PRO A 182 -8.52 16.32 -9.61
C PRO A 182 -8.69 16.91 -8.21
N LYS A 183 -9.82 17.55 -7.94
CA LYS A 183 -10.17 17.88 -6.56
C LYS A 183 -10.33 16.52 -5.88
N TYR A 184 -9.37 16.17 -5.02
CA TYR A 184 -9.42 14.94 -4.27
C TYR A 184 -10.69 14.97 -3.41
N ASN A 185 -11.70 14.22 -3.83
CA ASN A 185 -12.97 14.15 -3.11
C ASN A 185 -12.83 13.12 -1.99
N PHE A 186 -12.42 13.57 -0.81
CA PHE A 186 -12.25 12.74 0.38
C PHE A 186 -13.54 11.97 0.76
N SER A 187 -14.71 12.43 0.34
CA SER A 187 -15.99 11.81 0.65
C SER A 187 -16.29 10.55 -0.19
N GLU A 188 -15.54 10.29 -1.25
CA GLU A 188 -15.75 9.12 -2.11
C GLU A 188 -15.14 7.83 -1.55
N HIS A 189 -14.16 7.95 -0.66
CA HIS A 189 -13.56 6.79 -0.01
C HIS A 189 -14.43 6.29 1.14
N LYS A 190 -14.93 5.07 1.00
CA LYS A 190 -15.76 4.42 2.03
C LYS A 190 -15.09 3.22 2.69
N ILE A 191 -13.96 2.76 2.16
CA ILE A 191 -13.28 1.56 2.61
C ILE A 191 -11.79 1.87 2.84
N PHE A 192 -11.29 1.54 4.03
CA PHE A 192 -9.92 1.81 4.45
C PHE A 192 -9.26 0.55 4.98
N VAL A 193 -8.12 0.18 4.44
CA VAL A 193 -7.35 -0.99 4.88
C VAL A 193 -6.82 -0.75 6.29
N SER A 194 -7.14 -1.63 7.24
CA SER A 194 -6.60 -1.64 8.60
C SER A 194 -5.45 -2.63 8.75
N SER A 195 -5.54 -3.79 8.11
CA SER A 195 -4.44 -4.75 8.00
C SER A 195 -4.54 -5.57 6.71
N ALA A 196 -3.45 -6.25 6.36
CA ALA A 196 -3.40 -7.19 5.25
C ALA A 196 -2.66 -8.46 5.67
N THR A 197 -3.20 -9.61 5.27
CA THR A 197 -2.59 -10.91 5.47
C THR A 197 -1.97 -11.37 4.16
N PHE A 198 -0.72 -11.77 4.23
CA PHE A 198 0.06 -12.23 3.09
C PHE A 198 0.32 -13.74 3.18
N LYS A 199 0.23 -14.40 2.03
CA LYS A 199 0.55 -15.80 1.84
C LYS A 199 2.00 -15.91 1.39
N LEU A 200 2.85 -16.48 2.25
CA LEU A 200 4.28 -16.64 2.04
C LEU A 200 4.67 -18.11 2.10
N THR A 201 5.85 -18.45 1.63
CA THR A 201 6.37 -19.82 1.64
C THR A 201 7.49 -19.94 2.66
N ARG A 202 7.38 -20.88 3.60
CA ARG A 202 8.44 -21.24 4.52
C ARG A 202 9.59 -21.92 3.77
N LYS A 203 10.78 -21.47 4.05
CA LYS A 203 12.01 -22.04 3.52
C LYS A 203 12.82 -22.69 4.65
N SER A 204 13.68 -23.64 4.29
CA SER A 204 14.58 -24.26 5.25
C SER A 204 15.59 -23.23 5.79
N PRO A 205 16.18 -23.47 6.97
CA PRO A 205 17.21 -22.56 7.51
C PRO A 205 18.41 -22.39 6.58
N GLU A 206 18.76 -23.41 5.78
CA GLU A 206 19.85 -23.39 4.81
C GLU A 206 19.56 -22.45 3.64
N GLU A 207 18.29 -22.26 3.27
CA GLU A 207 17.85 -21.37 2.19
C GLU A 207 17.76 -19.89 2.65
N LYS A 208 18.00 -19.59 3.93
CA LYS A 208 17.94 -18.21 4.45
C LYS A 208 18.90 -17.27 3.75
N SER A 209 20.11 -17.74 3.47
CA SER A 209 21.12 -16.97 2.75
C SER A 209 20.65 -16.58 1.35
N GLN A 210 19.93 -17.47 0.67
CA GLN A 210 19.37 -17.21 -0.67
C GLN A 210 18.32 -16.07 -0.61
N ILE A 211 17.39 -16.09 0.36
CA ILE A 211 16.40 -15.01 0.55
C ILE A 211 17.11 -13.67 0.77
N GLN A 212 18.18 -13.68 1.60
CA GLN A 212 18.96 -12.47 1.88
C GLN A 212 19.69 -11.95 0.63
N GLU A 213 20.25 -12.83 -0.18
CA GLU A 213 20.93 -12.50 -1.42
C GLU A 213 19.96 -11.92 -2.45
N GLU A 214 18.77 -12.49 -2.58
CA GLU A 214 17.70 -11.96 -3.44
C GLU A 214 17.28 -10.55 -3.01
N CYS A 215 17.06 -10.31 -1.71
CA CYS A 215 16.77 -8.97 -1.21
C CYS A 215 17.91 -7.98 -1.52
N LYS A 216 19.17 -8.39 -1.31
CA LYS A 216 20.34 -7.55 -1.65
C LYS A 216 20.42 -7.26 -3.15
N LYS A 217 20.14 -8.26 -4.00
CA LYS A 217 20.08 -8.08 -5.45
C LYS A 217 19.09 -7.00 -5.84
N TYR A 218 17.85 -7.04 -5.34
CA TYR A 218 16.84 -6.04 -5.65
C TYR A 218 17.18 -4.64 -5.12
N ILE A 219 17.75 -4.55 -3.91
CA ILE A 219 18.25 -3.28 -3.37
C ILE A 219 19.38 -2.71 -4.25
N ASN A 220 20.33 -3.55 -4.68
CA ASN A 220 21.45 -3.13 -5.52
C ASN A 220 20.96 -2.68 -6.91
N GLU A 221 19.99 -3.38 -7.48
CA GLU A 221 19.38 -2.96 -8.75
C GLU A 221 18.72 -1.57 -8.63
N ARG A 222 18.04 -1.28 -7.52
CA ARG A 222 17.50 0.07 -7.24
C ARG A 222 18.63 1.12 -7.10
N LYS A 223 19.74 0.76 -6.43
CA LYS A 223 20.91 1.65 -6.32
C LYS A 223 21.51 1.94 -7.70
N ASN A 224 21.69 0.92 -8.51
CA ASN A 224 22.24 1.06 -9.86
C ASN A 224 21.36 1.91 -10.78
N LYS A 225 20.04 1.86 -10.59
CA LYS A 225 19.07 2.75 -11.25
C LYS A 225 19.03 4.17 -10.66
N GLY A 226 19.86 4.47 -9.66
CA GLY A 226 19.94 5.80 -9.05
C GLY A 226 18.80 6.17 -8.09
N HIS A 227 17.93 5.22 -7.71
CA HIS A 227 16.74 5.53 -6.89
C HIS A 227 17.05 6.10 -5.50
N PHE A 228 18.29 5.94 -5.02
CA PHE A 228 18.72 6.43 -3.71
C PHE A 228 19.73 7.58 -3.79
N ASN A 229 20.14 7.99 -4.99
CA ASN A 229 21.16 9.05 -5.16
C ASN A 229 20.59 10.42 -4.83
N PHE A 230 19.31 10.65 -5.16
CA PHE A 230 18.60 11.89 -4.93
C PHE A 230 17.17 11.59 -4.46
N PRO A 231 16.49 12.56 -3.79
CA PRO A 231 15.05 12.45 -3.55
C PRO A 231 14.31 12.20 -4.87
N SER A 232 13.53 11.13 -4.92
CA SER A 232 12.84 10.71 -6.13
C SER A 232 11.33 10.57 -5.89
N ALA A 233 10.53 11.11 -6.79
CA ALA A 233 9.08 10.94 -6.81
C ALA A 233 8.65 9.61 -7.43
N GLY A 234 9.60 8.80 -7.93
CA GLY A 234 9.32 7.61 -8.71
C GLY A 234 8.74 7.95 -10.09
N SER A 235 8.02 7.02 -10.70
CA SER A 235 7.41 7.23 -12.02
C SER A 235 6.24 8.20 -11.92
N VAL A 236 6.37 9.40 -12.50
CA VAL A 236 5.32 10.41 -12.56
C VAL A 236 4.16 9.97 -13.45
N PHE A 237 4.49 9.36 -14.60
CA PHE A 237 3.49 8.91 -15.55
C PHE A 237 3.11 7.43 -15.32
N LYS A 238 1.80 7.14 -15.41
CA LYS A 238 1.31 5.77 -15.45
C LYS A 238 1.62 5.18 -16.82
N ASN A 239 2.19 3.97 -16.85
CA ASN A 239 2.41 3.27 -18.11
C ASN A 239 1.07 2.91 -18.77
N ASN A 240 0.98 3.12 -20.08
CA ASN A 240 -0.13 2.66 -20.89
C ASN A 240 0.34 1.50 -21.77
N ARG A 241 -0.27 0.33 -21.59
CA ARG A 241 0.08 -0.88 -22.35
C ARG A 241 -0.10 -0.72 -23.85
N ASN A 242 -0.99 0.18 -24.28
CA ASN A 242 -1.26 0.45 -25.71
C ASN A 242 -0.12 1.22 -26.40
N PHE A 243 0.81 1.80 -25.65
CA PHE A 243 1.94 2.54 -26.23
C PHE A 243 3.14 1.64 -26.62
N GLY A 244 3.08 0.34 -26.33
CA GLY A 244 4.11 -0.62 -26.70
C GLY A 244 5.41 -0.53 -25.91
N ALA A 245 5.62 0.56 -25.11
CA ALA A 245 6.77 0.75 -24.25
C ALA A 245 6.39 1.51 -22.95
N PRO A 246 7.18 1.37 -21.85
CA PRO A 246 6.98 2.18 -20.65
C PRO A 246 7.15 3.67 -20.95
N SER A 247 6.35 4.52 -20.27
CA SER A 247 6.36 5.98 -20.48
C SER A 247 7.74 6.62 -20.36
N GLY A 248 8.55 6.18 -19.38
CA GLY A 248 9.93 6.66 -19.24
C GLY A 248 10.83 6.33 -20.45
N LYS A 249 10.65 5.14 -21.05
CA LYS A 249 11.36 4.75 -22.26
C LYS A 249 10.95 5.62 -23.45
N ILE A 250 9.66 5.88 -23.62
CA ILE A 250 9.13 6.74 -24.69
C ILE A 250 9.69 8.16 -24.58
N ILE A 251 9.72 8.72 -23.34
CA ILE A 251 10.28 10.06 -23.07
C ILE A 251 11.78 10.10 -23.40
N GLN A 252 12.51 9.07 -22.98
CA GLN A 252 13.94 8.95 -23.28
C GLN A 252 14.22 8.86 -24.79
N ASP A 253 13.46 8.03 -25.50
CA ASP A 253 13.60 7.84 -26.96
C ASP A 253 13.23 9.09 -27.77
N ALA A 254 12.44 9.99 -27.16
CA ALA A 254 12.09 11.29 -27.74
C ALA A 254 13.09 12.41 -27.41
N ASP A 255 14.23 12.10 -26.77
CA ASP A 255 15.25 13.08 -26.34
C ASP A 255 14.68 14.21 -25.46
N LEU A 256 13.68 13.87 -24.60
CA LEU A 256 13.01 14.79 -23.68
C LEU A 256 13.52 14.66 -22.23
N LEU A 257 14.69 14.07 -22.01
CA LEU A 257 15.37 13.94 -20.71
C LEU A 257 16.59 14.83 -20.64
#